data_e6a67faac6aeae10579eec465913ff04
#
_entry.id   e6a67faac6aeae10579eec465913ff04
#
_cell.length_a   1.000
_cell.length_b   1.000
_cell.length_c   1.000
_cell.angle_alpha   90.00
_cell.angle_beta   90.00
_cell.angle_gamma   90.00
#
_symmetry.space_group_name_H-M   'P 1'
#
loop_
_entity.id
_entity.type
_entity.pdbx_description
1 polymer ?
#
loop_
_entity_poly.entity_id
_entity_poly.type
_entity_poly.pdbx_seq_one_letter_code
_entity_poly.pdbx_strand_id
1 'polypeptide(L)'
;MPDKDSSVTMKKKPSAEPLVGIIMGSDSDWPTMKAAAETCAEFGIRHEARVISAHRTPQDLAEYAGQAHERGLRVIIAGAGGAAHLAGVTAAFTALPVIGVPIESKALKGLDSLLSIVQMPSGIPVATVAIGGARNAGLLAVQILALSDPTLLKKFVNFKQRLAEESRAKNRNLAL
;
A
#
# COMPACT_ATOMS: atom_id res chain seq x y z
N MET A 1 -12.28 -49.82 -24.62
CA MET A 1 -12.00 -48.54 -25.18
C MET A 1 -11.97 -47.55 -24.01
N PRO A 2 -10.81 -47.05 -23.57
CA PRO A 2 -10.78 -46.07 -22.50
C PRO A 2 -10.93 -44.66 -23.07
N ASP A 3 -11.83 -43.94 -22.45
CA ASP A 3 -12.09 -42.51 -22.69
C ASP A 3 -10.88 -41.67 -22.29
N LYS A 4 -10.45 -40.81 -23.22
CA LYS A 4 -9.37 -39.83 -22.97
C LYS A 4 -9.97 -38.60 -22.33
N ASP A 5 -9.84 -38.50 -21.03
CA ASP A 5 -10.07 -37.27 -20.28
C ASP A 5 -8.98 -36.25 -20.64
N SER A 6 -9.32 -35.34 -21.53
CA SER A 6 -8.50 -34.19 -21.90
C SER A 6 -8.81 -33.03 -20.97
N SER A 7 -8.19 -33.01 -19.80
CA SER A 7 -8.19 -31.85 -18.91
C SER A 7 -7.43 -30.68 -19.57
N VAL A 8 -8.14 -29.83 -20.28
CA VAL A 8 -7.63 -28.57 -20.80
C VAL A 8 -7.44 -27.62 -19.61
N THR A 9 -6.20 -27.54 -19.12
CA THR A 9 -5.80 -26.53 -18.14
C THR A 9 -5.88 -25.16 -18.81
N MET A 10 -7.01 -24.48 -18.65
CA MET A 10 -7.12 -23.07 -19.04
C MET A 10 -6.09 -22.24 -18.26
N LYS A 11 -5.01 -21.81 -18.93
CA LYS A 11 -4.14 -20.75 -18.42
C LYS A 11 -5.00 -19.50 -18.22
N LYS A 12 -5.34 -19.19 -16.98
CA LYS A 12 -6.06 -17.98 -16.59
C LYS A 12 -5.27 -16.78 -17.15
N LYS A 13 -5.84 -16.02 -18.10
CA LYS A 13 -5.28 -14.74 -18.55
C LYS A 13 -4.98 -13.91 -17.30
N PRO A 14 -3.81 -13.24 -17.22
CA PRO A 14 -3.54 -12.37 -16.08
C PRO A 14 -4.66 -11.35 -15.96
N SER A 15 -5.37 -11.34 -14.82
CA SER A 15 -6.46 -10.40 -14.57
C SER A 15 -5.92 -8.97 -14.69
N ALA A 16 -6.64 -8.10 -15.40
CA ALA A 16 -6.29 -6.67 -15.51
C ALA A 16 -6.55 -5.89 -14.20
N GLU A 17 -6.99 -6.57 -13.14
CA GLU A 17 -7.39 -6.00 -11.86
C GLU A 17 -6.21 -5.48 -11.04
N PRO A 18 -6.38 -4.35 -10.31
CA PRO A 18 -5.34 -3.82 -9.44
C PRO A 18 -5.07 -4.75 -8.25
N LEU A 19 -3.80 -4.83 -7.82
CA LEU A 19 -3.37 -5.58 -6.65
C LEU A 19 -3.24 -4.71 -5.40
N VAL A 20 -3.00 -3.40 -5.58
CA VAL A 20 -2.85 -2.43 -4.48
C VAL A 20 -3.89 -1.33 -4.66
N GLY A 21 -4.67 -1.09 -3.61
CA GLY A 21 -5.54 0.07 -3.50
C GLY A 21 -4.81 1.19 -2.74
N ILE A 22 -4.80 2.40 -3.29
CA ILE A 22 -4.25 3.59 -2.64
C ILE A 22 -5.41 4.53 -2.40
N ILE A 23 -5.76 4.75 -1.14
CA ILE A 23 -6.87 5.63 -0.77
C ILE A 23 -6.41 6.79 0.08
N MET A 24 -7.09 7.92 -0.04
CA MET A 24 -6.80 9.14 0.73
C MET A 24 -8.07 9.91 1.06
N GLY A 25 -8.05 10.64 2.18
CA GLY A 25 -9.22 11.37 2.68
C GLY A 25 -9.58 12.61 1.86
N SER A 26 -8.61 13.17 1.12
CA SER A 26 -8.75 14.36 0.28
C SER A 26 -7.74 14.29 -0.88
N ASP A 27 -8.04 14.99 -1.96
CA ASP A 27 -7.12 15.22 -3.07
C ASP A 27 -5.87 16.03 -2.66
N SER A 28 -5.97 16.83 -1.60
CA SER A 28 -4.84 17.52 -0.98
C SER A 28 -3.75 16.58 -0.46
N ASP A 29 -4.07 15.31 -0.24
CA ASP A 29 -3.13 14.28 0.23
C ASP A 29 -2.33 13.65 -0.93
N TRP A 30 -2.81 13.85 -2.17
CA TRP A 30 -2.21 13.24 -3.36
C TRP A 30 -0.74 13.58 -3.57
N PRO A 31 -0.25 14.81 -3.37
CA PRO A 31 1.18 15.11 -3.52
C PRO A 31 2.09 14.20 -2.68
N THR A 32 1.64 13.78 -1.48
CA THR A 32 2.33 12.80 -0.64
C THR A 32 2.08 11.37 -1.12
N MET A 33 0.81 11.02 -1.35
CA MET A 33 0.40 9.64 -1.65
C MET A 33 0.86 9.15 -3.03
N LYS A 34 1.12 10.07 -3.95
CA LYS A 34 1.66 9.78 -5.29
C LYS A 34 2.93 8.93 -5.24
N ALA A 35 3.79 9.10 -4.24
CA ALA A 35 4.99 8.32 -4.08
C ALA A 35 4.73 6.81 -3.86
N ALA A 36 3.59 6.43 -3.29
CA ALA A 36 3.19 5.03 -3.19
C ALA A 36 2.80 4.47 -4.57
N ALA A 37 2.06 5.23 -5.37
CA ALA A 37 1.67 4.85 -6.72
C ALA A 37 2.91 4.70 -7.64
N GLU A 38 3.83 5.66 -7.60
CA GLU A 38 5.10 5.62 -8.33
C GLU A 38 5.93 4.40 -7.94
N THR A 39 5.97 4.05 -6.64
CA THR A 39 6.65 2.85 -6.16
C THR A 39 6.00 1.57 -6.71
N CYS A 40 4.67 1.46 -6.69
CA CYS A 40 3.98 0.33 -7.30
C CYS A 40 4.32 0.21 -8.79
N ALA A 41 4.34 1.32 -9.53
CA ALA A 41 4.68 1.36 -10.94
C ALA A 41 6.16 0.95 -11.19
N GLU A 42 7.11 1.41 -10.37
CA GLU A 42 8.53 1.03 -10.43
C GLU A 42 8.72 -0.49 -10.37
N PHE A 43 7.94 -1.17 -9.53
CA PHE A 43 7.99 -2.62 -9.40
C PHE A 43 7.09 -3.37 -10.39
N GLY A 44 6.31 -2.67 -11.22
CA GLY A 44 5.37 -3.24 -12.18
C GLY A 44 4.09 -3.79 -11.53
N ILE A 45 3.71 -3.25 -10.38
CA ILE A 45 2.49 -3.63 -9.65
C ILE A 45 1.32 -2.76 -10.12
N ARG A 46 0.25 -3.42 -10.54
CA ARG A 46 -1.01 -2.75 -10.87
C ARG A 46 -1.65 -2.20 -9.60
N HIS A 47 -2.05 -0.96 -9.65
CA HIS A 47 -2.67 -0.25 -8.52
C HIS A 47 -3.78 0.67 -9.01
N GLU A 48 -4.64 1.06 -8.10
CA GLU A 48 -5.62 2.14 -8.28
C GLU A 48 -5.44 3.18 -7.19
N ALA A 49 -5.81 4.43 -7.47
CA ALA A 49 -5.82 5.50 -6.47
C ALA A 49 -7.22 6.13 -6.41
N ARG A 50 -7.74 6.37 -5.19
CA ARG A 50 -9.06 6.98 -4.97
C ARG A 50 -9.06 7.94 -3.79
N VAL A 51 -9.87 8.98 -3.90
CA VAL A 51 -10.25 9.83 -2.77
C VAL A 51 -11.51 9.25 -2.15
N ILE A 52 -11.41 8.81 -0.90
CA ILE A 52 -12.54 8.27 -0.12
C ILE A 52 -12.37 8.77 1.31
N SER A 53 -13.36 9.53 1.80
CA SER A 53 -13.27 10.12 3.14
C SER A 53 -14.02 9.28 4.18
N ALA A 54 -13.32 8.85 5.24
CA ALA A 54 -13.96 8.15 6.35
C ALA A 54 -15.04 8.96 7.04
N HIS A 55 -14.96 10.30 7.01
CA HIS A 55 -15.89 11.19 7.68
C HIS A 55 -17.01 11.71 6.77
N ARG A 56 -16.72 11.91 5.47
CA ARG A 56 -17.66 12.54 4.52
C ARG A 56 -18.39 11.52 3.65
N THR A 57 -17.75 10.39 3.36
CA THR A 57 -18.30 9.29 2.54
C THR A 57 -18.07 7.93 3.22
N PRO A 58 -18.53 7.73 4.47
CA PRO A 58 -18.26 6.50 5.22
C PRO A 58 -18.84 5.24 4.57
N GLN A 59 -19.98 5.36 3.89
CA GLN A 59 -20.60 4.24 3.17
C GLN A 59 -19.75 3.80 1.96
N ASP A 60 -19.20 4.75 1.20
CA ASP A 60 -18.30 4.45 0.07
C ASP A 60 -17.03 3.73 0.57
N LEU A 61 -16.54 4.12 1.75
CA LEU A 61 -15.39 3.46 2.37
C LEU A 61 -15.70 2.04 2.78
N ALA A 62 -16.85 1.82 3.42
CA ALA A 62 -17.30 0.49 3.82
C ALA A 62 -17.46 -0.45 2.62
N GLU A 63 -18.09 0.03 1.55
CA GLU A 63 -18.24 -0.71 0.31
C GLU A 63 -16.89 -1.00 -0.35
N TYR A 64 -16.05 0.03 -0.50
CA TYR A 64 -14.71 -0.12 -1.10
C TYR A 64 -13.87 -1.16 -0.37
N ALA A 65 -13.76 -1.06 0.95
CA ALA A 65 -12.93 -1.93 1.78
C ALA A 65 -13.51 -3.35 1.88
N GLY A 66 -14.84 -3.49 2.02
CA GLY A 66 -15.53 -4.78 2.10
C GLY A 66 -15.38 -5.60 0.83
N GLN A 67 -15.48 -4.97 -0.35
CA GLN A 67 -15.37 -5.63 -1.66
C GLN A 67 -13.94 -5.72 -2.19
N ALA A 68 -12.96 -5.15 -1.50
CA ALA A 68 -11.58 -5.02 -1.99
C ALA A 68 -10.95 -6.37 -2.39
N HIS A 69 -11.15 -7.40 -1.56
CA HIS A 69 -10.61 -8.75 -1.81
C HIS A 69 -11.24 -9.39 -3.07
N GLU A 70 -12.54 -9.26 -3.25
CA GLU A 70 -13.29 -9.81 -4.39
C GLU A 70 -12.87 -9.14 -5.70
N ARG A 71 -12.51 -7.84 -5.65
CA ARG A 71 -11.97 -7.07 -6.77
C ARG A 71 -10.51 -7.39 -7.11
N GLY A 72 -9.87 -8.32 -6.38
CA GLY A 72 -8.50 -8.75 -6.64
C GLY A 72 -7.43 -7.98 -5.87
N LEU A 73 -7.79 -6.98 -5.07
CA LEU A 73 -6.83 -6.28 -4.20
C LEU A 73 -6.21 -7.24 -3.17
N ARG A 74 -4.98 -6.97 -2.80
CA ARG A 74 -4.20 -7.74 -1.83
C ARG A 74 -3.69 -6.89 -0.67
N VAL A 75 -3.53 -5.58 -0.89
CA VAL A 75 -3.05 -4.62 0.10
C VAL A 75 -3.77 -3.29 -0.15
N ILE A 76 -4.12 -2.59 0.92
CA ILE A 76 -4.64 -1.22 0.84
C ILE A 76 -3.66 -0.28 1.54
N ILE A 77 -3.27 0.81 0.88
CA ILE A 77 -2.49 1.91 1.45
C ILE A 77 -3.44 3.07 1.68
N ALA A 78 -3.57 3.53 2.92
CA ALA A 78 -4.49 4.57 3.31
C ALA A 78 -3.76 5.77 3.91
N GLY A 79 -3.86 6.94 3.27
CA GLY A 79 -3.26 8.20 3.72
C GLY A 79 -4.29 9.15 4.29
N ALA A 80 -4.02 9.75 5.45
CA ALA A 80 -4.87 10.75 6.06
C ALA A 80 -4.09 11.70 6.99
N GLY A 81 -4.58 12.92 7.12
CA GLY A 81 -4.05 13.96 7.99
C GLY A 81 -5.00 14.37 9.11
N GLY A 82 -4.46 14.92 10.20
CA GLY A 82 -5.22 15.38 11.36
C GLY A 82 -5.89 14.24 12.12
N ALA A 83 -7.22 14.24 12.19
CA ALA A 83 -8.04 13.11 12.67
C ALA A 83 -8.02 11.97 11.64
N ALA A 84 -6.88 11.31 11.52
CA ALA A 84 -6.53 10.39 10.45
C ALA A 84 -7.15 8.99 10.64
N HIS A 85 -8.48 8.92 10.71
CA HIS A 85 -9.24 7.69 10.99
C HIS A 85 -9.33 6.73 9.79
N LEU A 86 -9.00 7.18 8.58
CA LEU A 86 -9.22 6.44 7.34
C LEU A 86 -8.61 5.02 7.37
N ALA A 87 -7.34 4.90 7.79
CA ALA A 87 -6.66 3.60 7.79
C ALA A 87 -7.30 2.60 8.78
N GLY A 88 -7.62 3.06 10.00
CA GLY A 88 -8.27 2.24 11.02
C GLY A 88 -9.67 1.80 10.61
N VAL A 89 -10.48 2.73 10.07
CA VAL A 89 -11.83 2.40 9.57
C VAL A 89 -11.74 1.44 8.38
N THR A 90 -10.80 1.64 7.47
CA THR A 90 -10.54 0.69 6.37
C THR A 90 -10.24 -0.71 6.89
N ALA A 91 -9.31 -0.81 7.87
CA ALA A 91 -8.93 -2.10 8.46
C ALA A 91 -10.08 -2.82 9.17
N ALA A 92 -11.08 -2.08 9.67
CA ALA A 92 -12.27 -2.66 10.27
C ALA A 92 -13.22 -3.31 9.25
N PHE A 93 -13.18 -2.89 7.97
CA PHE A 93 -14.07 -3.40 6.92
C PHE A 93 -13.42 -4.43 5.98
N THR A 94 -12.11 -4.68 6.10
CA THR A 94 -11.41 -5.61 5.20
C THR A 94 -10.56 -6.61 5.97
N ALA A 95 -10.39 -7.80 5.40
CA ALA A 95 -9.41 -8.79 5.86
C ALA A 95 -8.01 -8.58 5.22
N LEU A 96 -7.86 -7.62 4.30
CA LEU A 96 -6.59 -7.34 3.65
C LEU A 96 -5.65 -6.56 4.56
N PRO A 97 -4.33 -6.71 4.42
CA PRO A 97 -3.36 -5.84 5.08
C PRO A 97 -3.62 -4.37 4.73
N VAL A 98 -3.67 -3.51 5.76
CA VAL A 98 -3.79 -2.06 5.60
C VAL A 98 -2.51 -1.40 6.07
N ILE A 99 -1.96 -0.52 5.22
CA ILE A 99 -0.76 0.29 5.51
C ILE A 99 -1.21 1.73 5.66
N GLY A 100 -1.00 2.30 6.84
CA GLY A 100 -1.35 3.68 7.16
C GLY A 100 -0.20 4.65 6.87
N VAL A 101 -0.50 5.72 6.16
CA VAL A 101 0.43 6.83 5.88
C VAL A 101 -0.05 8.08 6.59
N PRO A 102 0.58 8.49 7.70
CA PRO A 102 0.29 9.76 8.33
C PRO A 102 0.66 10.90 7.39
N ILE A 103 -0.29 11.81 7.09
CA ILE A 103 -0.05 13.00 6.29
C ILE A 103 0.28 14.18 7.22
N GLU A 104 1.23 15.00 6.83
CA GLU A 104 1.60 16.20 7.59
C GLU A 104 0.40 17.12 7.77
N SER A 105 0.12 17.52 9.02
CA SER A 105 -0.91 18.48 9.39
C SER A 105 -0.29 19.84 9.70
N LYS A 106 -1.09 20.92 9.54
CA LYS A 106 -0.63 22.27 9.88
C LYS A 106 -0.43 22.44 11.39
N ALA A 107 -1.28 21.82 12.22
CA ALA A 107 -1.31 22.02 13.67
C ALA A 107 -0.12 21.35 14.38
N LEU A 108 0.10 20.06 14.15
CA LEU A 108 1.10 19.25 14.87
C LEU A 108 2.11 18.58 13.94
N LYS A 109 2.28 19.10 12.72
CA LYS A 109 3.25 18.59 11.74
C LYS A 109 3.14 17.10 11.46
N GLY A 110 1.93 16.56 11.59
CA GLY A 110 1.61 15.16 11.35
C GLY A 110 1.69 14.24 12.58
N LEU A 111 2.07 14.74 13.76
CA LEU A 111 2.07 13.93 14.98
C LEU A 111 0.65 13.48 15.36
N ASP A 112 -0.34 14.35 15.21
CA ASP A 112 -1.76 14.04 15.33
C ASP A 112 -2.19 12.93 14.36
N SER A 113 -1.79 13.03 13.11
CA SER A 113 -2.04 12.00 12.08
C SER A 113 -1.40 10.67 12.46
N LEU A 114 -0.13 10.68 12.89
CA LEU A 114 0.60 9.50 13.31
C LEU A 114 -0.08 8.81 14.48
N LEU A 115 -0.39 9.55 15.53
CA LEU A 115 -1.04 8.99 16.74
C LEU A 115 -2.46 8.47 16.45
N SER A 116 -3.19 9.13 15.56
CA SER A 116 -4.52 8.64 15.13
C SER A 116 -4.47 7.32 14.36
N ILE A 117 -3.39 7.07 13.60
CA ILE A 117 -3.25 5.86 12.79
C ILE A 117 -2.61 4.72 13.55
N VAL A 118 -1.58 4.99 14.38
CA VAL A 118 -0.76 3.94 14.99
C VAL A 118 -1.40 3.32 16.24
N GLN A 119 -2.26 4.05 16.97
CA GLN A 119 -2.89 3.61 18.23
C GLN A 119 -4.15 2.76 17.99
N MET A 120 -3.98 1.67 17.25
CA MET A 120 -5.09 0.78 16.92
C MET A 120 -5.45 -0.15 18.07
N PRO A 121 -6.77 -0.47 18.26
CA PRO A 121 -7.20 -1.46 19.22
C PRO A 121 -6.74 -2.88 18.83
N SER A 122 -6.63 -3.76 19.82
CA SER A 122 -6.35 -5.17 19.58
C SER A 122 -7.39 -5.79 18.63
N GLY A 123 -6.92 -6.54 17.63
CA GLY A 123 -7.76 -7.20 16.63
C GLY A 123 -7.92 -6.42 15.31
N ILE A 124 -7.58 -5.14 15.27
CA ILE A 124 -7.67 -4.31 14.04
C ILE A 124 -6.28 -3.73 13.72
N PRO A 125 -5.36 -4.49 13.14
CA PRO A 125 -4.00 -4.03 12.89
C PRO A 125 -3.92 -3.08 11.69
N VAL A 126 -3.07 -2.03 11.82
CA VAL A 126 -2.64 -1.14 10.74
C VAL A 126 -1.13 -1.03 10.78
N ALA A 127 -0.45 -1.39 9.68
CA ALA A 127 1.00 -1.21 9.55
C ALA A 127 1.31 0.26 9.25
N THR A 128 1.70 1.04 10.26
CA THR A 128 1.90 2.48 10.12
C THR A 128 3.35 2.80 9.72
N VAL A 129 3.53 3.59 8.66
CA VAL A 129 4.84 4.12 8.23
C VAL A 129 5.09 5.51 8.82
N ALA A 130 6.27 6.09 8.55
CA ALA A 130 6.61 7.43 8.98
C ALA A 130 5.67 8.50 8.39
N ILE A 131 5.60 9.69 9.03
CA ILE A 131 4.88 10.85 8.51
C ILE A 131 5.42 11.17 7.09
N GLY A 132 4.52 11.30 6.12
CA GLY A 132 4.86 11.50 4.71
C GLY A 132 5.50 10.28 4.03
N GLY A 133 5.57 9.11 4.71
CA GLY A 133 6.30 7.94 4.26
C GLY A 133 5.62 7.10 3.17
N ALA A 134 4.89 7.70 2.24
CA ALA A 134 4.12 6.99 1.22
C ALA A 134 4.99 6.09 0.32
N ARG A 135 6.25 6.47 0.01
CA ARG A 135 7.19 5.58 -0.68
C ARG A 135 7.44 4.28 0.10
N ASN A 136 7.67 4.38 1.40
CA ASN A 136 7.86 3.20 2.25
C ASN A 136 6.58 2.36 2.37
N ALA A 137 5.41 2.97 2.35
CA ALA A 137 4.14 2.23 2.27
C ALA A 137 4.04 1.42 0.95
N GLY A 138 4.41 2.02 -0.18
CA GLY A 138 4.53 1.33 -1.46
C GLY A 138 5.53 0.17 -1.40
N LEU A 139 6.73 0.39 -0.84
CA LEU A 139 7.75 -0.66 -0.68
C LEU A 139 7.27 -1.79 0.24
N LEU A 140 6.55 -1.50 1.33
CA LEU A 140 5.97 -2.52 2.21
C LEU A 140 4.89 -3.33 1.48
N ALA A 141 4.05 -2.69 0.67
CA ALA A 141 3.09 -3.40 -0.18
C ALA A 141 3.79 -4.33 -1.18
N VAL A 142 4.90 -3.88 -1.80
CA VAL A 142 5.76 -4.72 -2.65
C VAL A 142 6.26 -5.94 -1.89
N GLN A 143 6.76 -5.77 -0.65
CA GLN A 143 7.26 -6.87 0.18
C GLN A 143 6.17 -7.89 0.52
N ILE A 144 4.97 -7.43 0.88
CA ILE A 144 3.82 -8.30 1.16
C ILE A 144 3.47 -9.14 -0.07
N LEU A 145 3.40 -8.52 -1.26
CA LEU A 145 3.11 -9.23 -2.50
C LEU A 145 4.24 -10.19 -2.91
N ALA A 146 5.49 -9.83 -2.62
CA ALA A 146 6.66 -10.64 -2.92
C ALA A 146 6.71 -11.98 -2.14
N LEU A 147 5.97 -12.13 -1.05
CA LEU A 147 5.88 -13.39 -0.30
C LEU A 147 5.30 -14.54 -1.15
N SER A 148 4.49 -14.22 -2.15
CA SER A 148 3.88 -15.19 -3.08
C SER A 148 4.35 -15.03 -4.53
N ASP A 149 5.28 -14.12 -4.81
CA ASP A 149 5.85 -13.87 -6.14
C ASP A 149 7.39 -13.84 -6.11
N PRO A 150 8.06 -14.96 -6.45
CA PRO A 150 9.52 -15.04 -6.45
C PRO A 150 10.20 -14.04 -7.40
N THR A 151 9.53 -13.65 -8.50
CA THR A 151 10.05 -12.66 -9.44
C THR A 151 10.07 -11.27 -8.81
N LEU A 152 8.99 -10.92 -8.12
CA LEU A 152 8.89 -9.67 -7.39
C LEU A 152 9.88 -9.64 -6.21
N LEU A 153 10.04 -10.75 -5.50
CA LEU A 153 11.05 -10.88 -4.44
C LEU A 153 12.46 -10.61 -4.96
N LYS A 154 12.82 -11.20 -6.10
CA LYS A 154 14.13 -10.95 -6.72
C LYS A 154 14.33 -9.47 -7.10
N LYS A 155 13.30 -8.83 -7.65
CA LYS A 155 13.34 -7.38 -7.93
C LYS A 155 13.59 -6.57 -6.65
N PHE A 156 12.92 -6.93 -5.55
CA PHE A 156 13.07 -6.23 -4.27
C PHE A 156 14.46 -6.43 -3.66
N VAL A 157 15.02 -7.64 -3.73
CA VAL A 157 16.41 -7.92 -3.31
C VAL A 157 17.40 -7.07 -4.10
N ASN A 158 17.28 -7.00 -5.42
CA ASN A 158 18.12 -6.16 -6.27
C ASN A 158 18.00 -4.67 -5.94
N PHE A 159 16.77 -4.21 -5.63
CA PHE A 159 16.54 -2.84 -5.15
C PHE A 159 17.31 -2.56 -3.85
N LYS A 160 17.28 -3.46 -2.87
CA LYS A 160 18.04 -3.32 -1.62
C LYS A 160 19.54 -3.31 -1.84
N GLN A 161 20.04 -4.10 -2.79
CA GLN A 161 21.46 -4.11 -3.16
C GLN A 161 21.90 -2.76 -3.75
N ARG A 162 21.12 -2.20 -4.69
CA ARG A 162 21.40 -0.86 -5.25
C ARG A 162 21.44 0.22 -4.16
N LEU A 163 20.47 0.23 -3.24
CA LEU A 163 20.47 1.17 -2.10
C LEU A 163 21.76 1.06 -1.26
N ALA A 164 22.24 -0.17 -1.03
CA ALA A 164 23.48 -0.38 -0.28
C ALA A 164 24.71 0.13 -1.04
N GLU A 165 24.78 -0.08 -2.37
CA GLU A 165 25.86 0.41 -3.23
C GLU A 165 25.86 1.94 -3.29
N GLU A 166 24.70 2.57 -3.48
CA GLU A 166 24.53 4.02 -3.46
C GLU A 166 24.99 4.63 -2.12
N SER A 167 24.62 3.97 -1.00
CA SER A 167 25.04 4.42 0.33
C SER A 167 26.55 4.33 0.51
N ARG A 168 27.18 3.22 0.08
CA ARG A 168 28.64 3.04 0.15
C ARG A 168 29.37 4.05 -0.73
N ALA A 169 28.81 4.36 -1.93
CA ALA A 169 29.42 5.32 -2.84
C ALA A 169 29.51 6.74 -2.24
N LYS A 170 28.62 7.10 -1.30
CA LYS A 170 28.68 8.41 -0.62
C LYS A 170 29.95 8.63 0.18
N ASN A 171 30.62 7.57 0.63
CA ASN A 171 31.92 7.71 1.31
C ASN A 171 32.99 8.37 0.45
N ARG A 172 32.87 8.29 -0.89
CA ARG A 172 33.80 8.95 -1.82
C ARG A 172 33.66 10.48 -1.80
N ASN A 173 32.55 11.01 -1.28
CA ASN A 173 32.29 12.44 -1.20
C ASN A 173 32.78 13.06 0.12
N LEU A 174 33.29 12.22 1.03
CA LEU A 174 33.89 12.70 2.28
C LEU A 174 35.33 13.13 1.96
N ALA A 175 35.54 14.45 1.85
CA ALA A 175 36.88 15.01 1.82
C ALA A 175 37.52 14.82 3.20
N LEU A 176 38.60 14.04 3.28
CA LEU A 176 39.49 13.93 4.43
C LEU A 176 40.56 15.00 4.34
#